data_190ef6a9c0038bab0e0bf4c2caa214bd
#
_entry.id   190ef6a9c0038bab0e0bf4c2caa214bd
#
_cell.length_a   1.000
_cell.length_b   1.000
_cell.length_c   1.000
_cell.angle_alpha   90.00
_cell.angle_beta   90.00
_cell.angle_gamma   90.00
#
_symmetry.space_group_name_H-M   'P 1'
#
loop_
_entity.id
_entity.type
_entity.pdbx_description
1 polymer ?
#
loop_
_entity_poly.entity_id
_entity_poly.type
_entity_poly.pdbx_seq_one_letter_code
_entity_poly.pdbx_strand_id
1 'polypeptide(L)'
;MSTIAIVNGTILTITRGIIEKGTVVVRDGKIAAVGPADKVAAPKGASVYDATDKTVMPGMIDAHCHVGVAAEGVGYQHADLNERTDPITPHLRAIDAIHPEDPAFKDLREAGVTTINTGPGSANLIGGQFACVKTKRATTVEEIVAMAPSAMKMALGENPKRVYGDQ
;
A
#
# COMPACT_ATOMS: atom_id res chain seq x y z
N MET A 1 -5.11 20.21 16.30
CA MET A 1 -4.00 20.09 15.36
C MET A 1 -2.92 19.26 16.02
N SER A 2 -2.58 18.11 15.44
CA SER A 2 -1.55 17.25 15.98
C SER A 2 -0.21 17.52 15.28
N THR A 3 0.84 17.76 16.07
CA THR A 3 2.18 17.90 15.54
C THR A 3 3.06 16.78 16.11
N ILE A 4 3.78 16.10 15.24
CA ILE A 4 4.71 15.02 15.56
C ILE A 4 6.09 15.46 15.06
N ALA A 5 7.13 15.21 15.86
CA ALA A 5 8.52 15.36 15.45
C ALA A 5 9.26 14.04 15.65
N ILE A 6 9.86 13.52 14.60
CA ILE A 6 10.79 12.39 14.66
C ILE A 6 12.20 12.99 14.60
N VAL A 7 13.00 12.76 15.64
CA VAL A 7 14.29 13.45 15.81
C VAL A 7 15.46 12.47 15.88
N ASN A 8 16.67 12.96 15.58
CA ASN A 8 17.94 12.25 15.73
C ASN A 8 18.16 11.03 14.83
N GLY A 9 17.23 10.71 13.91
CA GLY A 9 17.35 9.54 13.05
C GLY A 9 18.19 9.80 11.79
N THR A 10 18.68 8.72 11.19
CA THR A 10 19.19 8.73 9.81
C THR A 10 17.99 8.77 8.86
N ILE A 11 17.80 9.88 8.13
CA ILE A 11 16.64 10.04 7.25
C ILE A 11 17.00 9.73 5.81
N LEU A 12 16.34 8.74 5.23
CA LEU A 12 16.40 8.44 3.80
C LEU A 12 15.34 9.28 3.07
N THR A 13 15.72 10.36 2.44
CA THR A 13 14.77 11.25 1.75
C THR A 13 14.36 10.72 0.38
N ILE A 14 15.02 9.68 -0.11
CA ILE A 14 14.89 9.02 -1.41
C ILE A 14 15.35 9.91 -2.55
N THR A 15 14.89 11.15 -2.64
CA THR A 15 15.17 12.06 -3.77
C THR A 15 16.24 13.11 -3.48
N ARG A 16 16.63 13.30 -2.21
CA ARG A 16 17.55 14.36 -1.76
C ARG A 16 18.74 13.85 -0.94
N GLY A 17 19.04 12.54 -1.05
CA GLY A 17 20.12 11.91 -0.31
C GLY A 17 19.76 11.53 1.13
N ILE A 18 20.79 11.33 1.94
CA ILE A 18 20.70 10.86 3.33
C ILE A 18 21.02 12.01 4.28
N ILE A 19 20.28 12.12 5.36
CA ILE A 19 20.55 13.06 6.46
C ILE A 19 20.84 12.23 7.71
N GLU A 20 22.10 12.17 8.16
CA GLU A 20 22.54 11.28 9.24
C GLU A 20 21.98 11.61 10.63
N LYS A 21 21.81 12.89 10.94
CA LYS A 21 21.13 13.37 12.15
C LYS A 21 20.02 14.31 11.73
N GLY A 22 18.83 13.77 11.50
CA GLY A 22 17.76 14.55 10.94
C GLY A 22 16.53 14.66 11.83
N THR A 23 15.68 15.61 11.49
CA THR A 23 14.35 15.79 12.05
C THR A 23 13.32 15.80 10.95
N VAL A 24 12.23 15.05 11.16
CA VAL A 24 11.00 15.10 10.35
C VAL A 24 9.90 15.68 11.21
N VAL A 25 9.29 16.76 10.76
CA VAL A 25 8.13 17.38 11.42
C VAL A 25 6.88 17.09 10.58
N VAL A 26 5.89 16.47 11.22
CA VAL A 26 4.58 16.20 10.63
C VAL A 26 3.56 17.08 11.33
N ARG A 27 2.73 17.79 10.56
CA ARG A 27 1.64 18.61 11.05
C ARG A 27 0.36 18.27 10.29
N ASP A 28 -0.69 17.92 11.03
CA ASP A 28 -1.99 17.56 10.46
C ASP A 28 -1.91 16.50 9.35
N GLY A 29 -1.09 15.45 9.59
CA GLY A 29 -0.91 14.33 8.66
C GLY A 29 -0.02 14.62 7.45
N LYS A 30 0.63 15.80 7.37
CA LYS A 30 1.53 16.18 6.27
C LYS A 30 2.93 16.49 6.78
N ILE A 31 3.95 16.14 5.99
CA ILE A 31 5.34 16.51 6.28
C ILE A 31 5.45 18.03 6.11
N ALA A 32 5.72 18.72 7.23
CA ALA A 32 5.87 20.18 7.27
C ALA A 32 7.34 20.60 7.11
N ALA A 33 8.28 19.81 7.62
CA ALA A 33 9.71 20.06 7.46
C ALA A 33 10.52 18.76 7.56
N VAL A 34 11.62 18.70 6.82
CA VAL A 34 12.65 17.65 6.90
C VAL A 34 14.01 18.30 6.74
N GLY A 35 14.95 17.98 7.62
CA GLY A 35 16.31 18.52 7.51
C GLY A 35 17.23 18.06 8.64
N PRO A 36 18.48 18.49 8.60
CA PRO A 36 19.42 18.27 9.70
C PRO A 36 18.90 18.83 11.03
N ALA A 37 19.19 18.16 12.13
CA ALA A 37 18.68 18.52 13.46
C ALA A 37 19.10 19.92 13.94
N ASP A 38 20.20 20.46 13.42
CA ASP A 38 20.66 21.83 13.68
C ASP A 38 19.86 22.90 12.92
N LYS A 39 19.11 22.50 11.87
CA LYS A 39 18.30 23.39 11.03
C LYS A 39 16.80 23.21 11.23
N VAL A 40 16.38 22.02 11.64
CA VAL A 40 14.96 21.69 11.85
C VAL A 40 14.77 21.21 13.29
N ALA A 41 14.24 22.08 14.15
CA ALA A 41 13.92 21.77 15.53
C ALA A 41 12.52 21.19 15.69
N ALA A 42 12.33 20.37 16.72
CA ALA A 42 10.99 19.93 17.11
C ALA A 42 10.17 21.14 17.62
N PRO A 43 8.97 21.39 17.07
CA PRO A 43 8.12 22.46 17.52
C PRO A 43 7.68 22.30 18.99
N LYS A 44 7.53 23.40 19.70
CA LYS A 44 7.02 23.37 21.08
C LYS A 44 5.62 22.73 21.11
N GLY A 45 5.46 21.76 22.00
CA GLY A 45 4.19 21.02 22.12
C GLY A 45 3.98 19.89 21.13
N ALA A 46 4.96 19.58 20.27
CA ALA A 46 4.91 18.39 19.43
C ALA A 46 5.10 17.10 20.25
N SER A 47 4.43 16.03 19.82
CA SER A 47 4.78 14.67 20.27
C SER A 47 6.13 14.28 19.64
N VAL A 48 7.14 14.06 20.48
CA VAL A 48 8.50 13.79 20.01
C VAL A 48 8.79 12.30 20.06
N TYR A 49 9.28 11.74 18.94
CA TYR A 49 9.79 10.39 18.83
C TYR A 49 11.30 10.45 18.58
N ASP A 50 12.08 9.92 19.50
CA ASP A 50 13.52 9.81 19.34
C ASP A 50 13.84 8.59 18.45
N ALA A 51 14.49 8.85 17.32
CA ALA A 51 14.92 7.87 16.36
C ALA A 51 16.46 7.69 16.36
N THR A 52 17.13 7.97 17.49
CA THR A 52 18.55 7.69 17.64
C THR A 52 18.85 6.26 17.25
N ASP A 53 19.88 6.03 16.45
CA ASP A 53 20.31 4.75 15.88
C ASP A 53 19.26 4.05 15.01
N LYS A 54 18.23 4.78 14.57
CA LYS A 54 17.21 4.26 13.64
C LYS A 54 17.25 4.98 12.30
N THR A 55 16.80 4.24 11.28
CA THR A 55 16.57 4.79 9.95
C THR A 55 15.10 5.19 9.80
N VAL A 56 14.88 6.43 9.38
CA VAL A 56 13.55 6.98 9.07
C VAL A 56 13.44 7.09 7.55
N MET A 57 12.42 6.47 6.98
CA MET A 57 12.17 6.47 5.54
C MET A 57 10.67 6.58 5.25
N PRO A 58 10.27 6.97 4.02
CA PRO A 58 8.88 6.86 3.61
C PRO A 58 8.37 5.43 3.74
N GLY A 59 7.08 5.27 4.05
CA GLY A 59 6.46 3.95 4.04
C GLY A 59 6.61 3.27 2.69
N MET A 60 6.90 1.98 2.70
CA MET A 60 7.07 1.18 1.49
C MET A 60 5.77 1.10 0.68
N ILE A 61 5.93 0.96 -0.63
CA ILE A 61 4.83 0.76 -1.58
C ILE A 61 5.04 -0.61 -2.23
N ASP A 62 4.10 -1.53 -2.03
CA ASP A 62 4.07 -2.76 -2.80
C ASP A 62 3.36 -2.52 -4.14
N ALA A 63 4.11 -2.66 -5.22
CA ALA A 63 3.63 -2.36 -6.57
C ALA A 63 2.70 -3.44 -7.15
N HIS A 64 2.65 -4.64 -6.57
CA HIS A 64 1.83 -5.74 -7.06
C HIS A 64 1.55 -6.80 -6.00
N CYS A 65 0.32 -6.87 -5.55
CA CYS A 65 -0.17 -7.93 -4.66
C CYS A 65 -1.65 -8.27 -4.95
N HIS A 66 -2.22 -9.12 -4.09
CA HIS A 66 -3.63 -9.53 -4.16
C HIS A 66 -4.33 -9.35 -2.79
N VAL A 67 -3.73 -8.63 -1.88
CA VAL A 67 -4.26 -8.40 -0.53
C VAL A 67 -5.62 -7.71 -0.59
N GLY A 68 -6.54 -8.18 0.21
CA GLY A 68 -7.93 -7.76 0.26
C GLY A 68 -8.82 -8.40 -0.82
N VAL A 69 -8.26 -8.78 -1.99
CA VAL A 69 -8.99 -9.52 -3.04
C VAL A 69 -8.87 -11.03 -2.82
N ALA A 70 -7.76 -11.47 -2.24
CA ALA A 70 -7.57 -12.81 -1.69
C ALA A 70 -7.44 -12.66 -0.18
N ALA A 71 -8.57 -12.63 0.53
CA ALA A 71 -8.60 -12.36 1.97
C ALA A 71 -7.93 -13.47 2.78
N GLU A 72 -7.04 -13.06 3.68
CA GLU A 72 -6.26 -13.97 4.48
C GLU A 72 -7.09 -14.62 5.60
N GLY A 73 -6.82 -15.89 5.87
CA GLY A 73 -7.38 -16.61 7.02
C GLY A 73 -8.83 -17.13 6.86
N VAL A 74 -9.49 -16.90 5.73
CA VAL A 74 -10.92 -17.25 5.55
C VAL A 74 -11.15 -18.39 4.54
N GLY A 75 -10.09 -18.94 3.95
CA GLY A 75 -10.14 -20.02 2.98
C GLY A 75 -10.49 -19.55 1.56
N TYR A 76 -10.71 -20.53 0.67
CA TYR A 76 -10.89 -20.23 -0.76
C TYR A 76 -12.18 -19.45 -1.09
N GLN A 77 -13.17 -19.44 -0.21
CA GLN A 77 -14.41 -18.70 -0.40
C GLN A 77 -14.22 -17.19 -0.50
N HIS A 78 -13.12 -16.69 0.05
CA HIS A 78 -12.73 -15.27 0.00
C HIS A 78 -11.60 -14.99 -0.97
N ALA A 79 -11.35 -15.91 -1.91
CA ALA A 79 -10.33 -15.75 -2.95
C ALA A 79 -10.98 -15.25 -4.25
N ASP A 80 -11.47 -14.01 -4.25
CA ASP A 80 -12.15 -13.38 -5.39
C ASP A 80 -11.17 -12.82 -6.45
N LEU A 81 -9.94 -13.31 -6.44
CA LEU A 81 -8.88 -12.77 -7.30
C LEU A 81 -8.96 -13.25 -8.76
N ASN A 82 -9.76 -14.26 -9.11
CA ASN A 82 -9.82 -14.78 -10.47
C ASN A 82 -11.25 -15.02 -10.94
N GLU A 83 -11.62 -14.37 -12.03
CA GLU A 83 -12.78 -14.76 -12.84
C GLU A 83 -12.42 -16.03 -13.66
N ARG A 84 -13.38 -16.95 -13.85
CA ARG A 84 -13.15 -18.22 -14.54
C ARG A 84 -14.17 -18.54 -15.62
N THR A 85 -15.15 -17.68 -15.86
CA THR A 85 -16.21 -17.88 -16.85
C THR A 85 -15.93 -17.20 -18.17
N ASP A 86 -15.15 -16.11 -18.17
CA ASP A 86 -14.77 -15.35 -19.36
C ASP A 86 -13.28 -15.00 -19.33
N PRO A 87 -12.50 -15.32 -20.38
CA PRO A 87 -11.08 -14.99 -20.43
C PRO A 87 -10.77 -13.49 -20.56
N ILE A 88 -11.74 -12.65 -20.92
CA ILE A 88 -11.56 -11.21 -21.18
C ILE A 88 -12.56 -10.39 -20.40
N THR A 89 -12.14 -9.91 -19.23
CA THR A 89 -12.97 -9.19 -18.27
C THR A 89 -12.39 -7.82 -17.85
N PRO A 90 -12.10 -6.89 -18.80
CA PRO A 90 -11.47 -5.61 -18.50
C PRO A 90 -12.33 -4.68 -17.63
N HIS A 91 -13.63 -4.95 -17.54
CA HIS A 91 -14.62 -4.19 -16.78
C HIS A 91 -14.63 -4.51 -15.28
N LEU A 92 -14.11 -5.67 -14.87
CA LEU A 92 -14.02 -6.03 -13.46
C LEU A 92 -13.02 -5.12 -12.73
N ARG A 93 -13.36 -4.73 -11.51
CA ARG A 93 -12.59 -3.76 -10.73
C ARG A 93 -12.23 -4.35 -9.37
N ALA A 94 -10.95 -4.28 -8.99
CA ALA A 94 -10.51 -4.74 -7.68
C ALA A 94 -11.27 -4.08 -6.52
N ILE A 95 -11.64 -2.81 -6.65
CA ILE A 95 -12.36 -2.08 -5.59
C ILE A 95 -13.70 -2.72 -5.21
N ASP A 96 -14.30 -3.50 -6.09
CA ASP A 96 -15.57 -4.20 -5.83
C ASP A 96 -15.38 -5.51 -5.03
N ALA A 97 -14.12 -6.00 -4.96
CA ALA A 97 -13.76 -7.26 -4.30
C ALA A 97 -12.83 -7.06 -3.07
N ILE A 98 -12.27 -5.87 -2.88
CA ILE A 98 -11.37 -5.61 -1.75
C ILE A 98 -12.15 -5.66 -0.43
N HIS A 99 -11.70 -6.54 0.47
CA HIS A 99 -12.14 -6.58 1.86
C HIS A 99 -11.23 -5.70 2.73
N PRO A 100 -11.68 -4.49 3.16
CA PRO A 100 -10.80 -3.52 3.84
C PRO A 100 -10.39 -3.95 5.25
N GLU A 101 -11.09 -4.90 5.85
CA GLU A 101 -10.80 -5.45 7.17
C GLU A 101 -9.95 -6.74 7.11
N ASP A 102 -9.43 -7.11 5.93
CA ASP A 102 -8.50 -8.24 5.80
C ASP A 102 -7.30 -8.07 6.75
N PRO A 103 -7.00 -9.06 7.61
CA PRO A 103 -5.87 -9.02 8.55
C PRO A 103 -4.54 -8.66 7.90
N ALA A 104 -4.31 -9.07 6.64
CA ALA A 104 -3.10 -8.78 5.89
C ALA A 104 -2.81 -7.27 5.76
N PHE A 105 -3.84 -6.40 5.77
CA PHE A 105 -3.62 -4.95 5.82
C PHE A 105 -2.93 -4.49 7.10
N LYS A 106 -3.23 -5.15 8.23
CA LYS A 106 -2.56 -4.87 9.50
C LYS A 106 -1.10 -5.30 9.45
N ASP A 107 -0.84 -6.52 8.98
CA ASP A 107 0.51 -7.09 8.94
C ASP A 107 1.42 -6.30 8.00
N LEU A 108 0.92 -5.90 6.82
CA LEU A 108 1.62 -5.01 5.90
C LEU A 108 1.98 -3.67 6.56
N ARG A 109 1.03 -3.06 7.27
CA ARG A 109 1.25 -1.78 7.95
C ARG A 109 2.29 -1.91 9.07
N GLU A 110 2.24 -2.98 9.84
CA GLU A 110 3.21 -3.27 10.91
C GLU A 110 4.60 -3.56 10.34
N ALA A 111 4.69 -4.12 9.13
CA ALA A 111 5.93 -4.29 8.39
C ALA A 111 6.42 -3.00 7.68
N GLY A 112 5.68 -1.88 7.77
CA GLY A 112 6.06 -0.61 7.16
C GLY A 112 5.61 -0.42 5.72
N VAL A 113 4.81 -1.32 5.16
CA VAL A 113 4.15 -1.14 3.85
C VAL A 113 2.89 -0.32 4.05
N THR A 114 2.88 0.90 3.52
CA THR A 114 1.80 1.88 3.75
C THR A 114 0.85 2.04 2.58
N THR A 115 1.22 1.49 1.43
CA THR A 115 0.43 1.55 0.20
C THR A 115 0.67 0.29 -0.60
N ILE A 116 -0.37 -0.24 -1.20
CA ILE A 116 -0.30 -1.41 -2.08
C ILE A 116 -1.05 -1.16 -3.38
N ASN A 117 -0.60 -1.80 -4.45
CA ASN A 117 -1.34 -1.89 -5.70
C ASN A 117 -1.88 -3.31 -5.82
N THR A 118 -3.17 -3.49 -5.52
CA THR A 118 -3.83 -4.78 -5.42
C THR A 118 -4.87 -4.98 -6.51
N GLY A 119 -5.10 -6.23 -6.91
CA GLY A 119 -6.05 -6.51 -7.95
C GLY A 119 -6.12 -7.97 -8.37
N PRO A 120 -6.71 -8.25 -9.55
CA PRO A 120 -6.96 -9.61 -10.01
C PRO A 120 -5.69 -10.45 -10.17
N GLY A 121 -5.86 -11.76 -9.97
CA GLY A 121 -4.87 -12.77 -10.31
C GLY A 121 -4.68 -12.95 -11.82
N SER A 122 -3.96 -13.99 -12.23
CA SER A 122 -3.52 -14.19 -13.60
C SER A 122 -4.26 -15.33 -14.34
N ALA A 123 -5.48 -15.67 -13.93
CA ALA A 123 -6.25 -16.71 -14.65
C ALA A 123 -6.70 -16.26 -16.04
N ASN A 124 -7.07 -14.99 -16.19
CA ASN A 124 -7.63 -14.43 -17.42
C ASN A 124 -6.57 -13.84 -18.34
N LEU A 125 -6.85 -13.79 -19.63
CA LEU A 125 -6.06 -13.00 -20.59
C LEU A 125 -6.09 -11.51 -20.24
N ILE A 126 -7.29 -11.00 -19.94
CA ILE A 126 -7.50 -9.67 -19.35
C ILE A 126 -8.36 -9.85 -18.11
N GLY A 127 -7.77 -9.71 -16.93
CA GLY A 127 -8.40 -10.06 -15.65
C GLY A 127 -9.15 -8.92 -14.98
N GLY A 128 -8.93 -7.67 -15.40
CA GLY A 128 -9.60 -6.51 -14.81
C GLY A 128 -8.64 -5.48 -14.22
N GLN A 129 -9.22 -4.52 -13.51
CA GLN A 129 -8.58 -3.29 -13.05
C GLN A 129 -8.02 -3.44 -11.64
N PHE A 130 -6.78 -3.00 -11.46
CA PHE A 130 -6.16 -2.84 -10.15
C PHE A 130 -6.60 -1.55 -9.45
N ALA A 131 -6.40 -1.52 -8.13
CA ALA A 131 -6.55 -0.34 -7.32
C ALA A 131 -5.31 -0.12 -6.43
N CYS A 132 -4.86 1.12 -6.35
CA CYS A 132 -3.86 1.54 -5.38
C CYS A 132 -4.58 1.96 -4.10
N VAL A 133 -4.28 1.30 -2.98
CA VAL A 133 -4.95 1.54 -1.70
C VAL A 133 -3.95 1.74 -0.56
N LYS A 134 -4.36 2.48 0.47
CA LYS A 134 -3.62 2.65 1.72
C LYS A 134 -3.87 1.48 2.66
N THR A 135 -2.84 1.05 3.38
CA THR A 135 -2.96 -0.03 4.38
C THR A 135 -3.51 0.45 5.73
N LYS A 136 -4.01 1.68 5.83
CA LYS A 136 -4.60 2.21 7.06
C LYS A 136 -5.85 1.42 7.47
N ARG A 137 -6.22 1.48 8.74
CA ARG A 137 -7.49 0.95 9.21
C ARG A 137 -8.66 1.61 8.50
N ALA A 138 -9.61 0.79 8.05
CA ALA A 138 -10.84 1.24 7.40
C ALA A 138 -11.92 0.16 7.53
N THR A 139 -13.16 0.55 7.35
CA THR A 139 -14.32 -0.35 7.27
C THR A 139 -14.91 -0.38 5.86
N THR A 140 -14.57 0.60 5.04
CA THR A 140 -14.99 0.65 3.64
C THR A 140 -13.80 0.85 2.70
N VAL A 141 -13.93 0.40 1.46
CA VAL A 141 -12.86 0.53 0.46
C VAL A 141 -12.61 1.99 0.07
N GLU A 142 -13.63 2.82 0.08
CA GLU A 142 -13.54 4.26 -0.25
C GLU A 142 -12.60 5.00 0.70
N GLU A 143 -12.52 4.56 1.96
CA GLU A 143 -11.64 5.17 2.95
C GLU A 143 -10.15 4.94 2.64
N ILE A 144 -9.82 3.87 1.93
CA ILE A 144 -8.43 3.48 1.66
C ILE A 144 -8.00 3.71 0.21
N VAL A 145 -8.91 3.86 -0.74
CA VAL A 145 -8.56 4.07 -2.14
C VAL A 145 -7.77 5.36 -2.33
N ALA A 146 -6.60 5.23 -2.96
CA ALA A 146 -5.78 6.35 -3.39
C ALA A 146 -5.90 6.61 -4.91
N MET A 147 -6.05 5.54 -5.70
CA MET A 147 -6.26 5.60 -7.14
C MET A 147 -6.95 4.33 -7.64
N ALA A 148 -8.03 4.48 -8.39
CA ALA A 148 -8.71 3.40 -9.08
C ALA A 148 -9.37 3.93 -10.38
N PRO A 149 -9.15 3.29 -11.54
CA PRO A 149 -8.19 2.19 -11.75
C PRO A 149 -6.73 2.68 -11.69
N SER A 150 -5.81 1.80 -11.26
CA SER A 150 -4.37 2.08 -11.22
C SER A 150 -3.59 1.32 -12.30
N ALA A 151 -4.07 0.15 -12.69
CA ALA A 151 -3.49 -0.68 -13.75
C ALA A 151 -4.53 -1.64 -14.31
N MET A 152 -4.19 -2.35 -15.39
CA MET A 152 -4.97 -3.46 -15.97
C MET A 152 -4.18 -4.75 -15.85
N LYS A 153 -4.79 -5.80 -15.27
CA LYS A 153 -4.20 -7.13 -15.23
C LYS A 153 -4.33 -7.83 -16.58
N MET A 154 -3.20 -8.27 -17.09
CA MET A 154 -3.13 -9.12 -18.28
C MET A 154 -2.18 -10.28 -18.01
N ALA A 155 -2.48 -11.44 -18.59
CA ALA A 155 -1.63 -12.63 -18.49
C ALA A 155 -1.68 -13.43 -19.80
N LEU A 156 -0.49 -13.69 -20.38
CA LEU A 156 -0.34 -14.39 -21.65
C LEU A 156 0.42 -15.73 -21.48
N GLY A 157 0.58 -16.18 -20.23
CA GLY A 157 1.39 -17.35 -19.91
C GLY A 157 0.58 -18.61 -19.60
N GLU A 158 1.10 -19.39 -18.67
CA GLU A 158 0.59 -20.72 -18.31
C GLU A 158 -0.79 -20.70 -17.67
N ASN A 159 -1.06 -19.71 -16.81
CA ASN A 159 -2.33 -19.68 -16.06
C ASN A 159 -3.56 -19.57 -16.96
N PRO A 160 -3.67 -18.60 -17.89
CA PRO A 160 -4.82 -18.57 -18.79
C PRO A 160 -4.92 -19.78 -19.70
N LYS A 161 -3.80 -20.35 -20.17
CA LYS A 161 -3.82 -21.61 -20.93
C LYS A 161 -4.42 -22.77 -20.14
N ARG A 162 -4.06 -22.89 -18.86
CA ARG A 162 -4.60 -23.93 -17.98
C ARG A 162 -6.09 -23.73 -17.69
N VAL A 163 -6.56 -22.50 -17.57
CA VAL A 163 -7.95 -22.20 -17.19
C VAL A 163 -8.89 -22.23 -18.41
N TYR A 164 -8.41 -21.78 -19.57
CA TYR A 164 -9.24 -21.59 -20.78
C TYR A 164 -8.74 -22.36 -22.01
N GLY A 165 -7.73 -23.22 -21.86
CA GLY A 165 -7.07 -23.89 -23.01
C GLY A 165 -7.96 -24.86 -23.78
N ASP A 166 -9.05 -25.32 -23.20
CA ASP A 166 -10.01 -26.24 -23.80
C ASP A 166 -11.26 -25.50 -24.35
N GLN A 167 -11.26 -24.18 -24.35
CA GLN A 167 -12.28 -23.28 -24.91
C GLN A 167 -11.75 -22.64 -26.20
#